data_f2bca8323a76351d1744b22f6af4ada2
#
_entry.id   f2bca8323a76351d1744b22f6af4ada2
#
_cell.length_a   1.000
_cell.length_b   1.000
_cell.length_c   1.000
_cell.angle_alpha   90.00
_cell.angle_beta   90.00
_cell.angle_gamma   90.00
#
_symmetry.space_group_name_H-M   'P 1'
#
loop_
_entity.id
_entity.type
_entity.pdbx_description
1 polymer ?
#
loop_
_entity_poly.entity_id
_entity_poly.type
_entity_poly.pdbx_seq_one_letter_code
_entity_poly.pdbx_strand_id
1 'polypeptide(L)'
;SIVIKNYNQTDYKKTNSIIKIISPQIEIDRFFDNEDPSEMITELIELSNPNFEKKTIFIFPEGILTSIYLEDLKKYKKIFSNNYSSKHKIILGISSIENSKIFNSLVVIDKNANILAQYNKNNLVPFGEFLPFESFLSNFGIKKITAGYHSFSEGINRQVLNINNIKFLPLICYEIIYSGQLNKSHEDFDFIINISEDGWFGNSIGPYQHFSHSIFRAIEEGKNLIRSANNGTTAFIDSTGQIINSIESTQKGVIEXX
;
A
#
# COMPACT_ATOMS: atom_id res chain seq x y z
N SER A 1 -28.92 -15.22 16.34
CA SER A 1 -27.93 -15.77 17.28
C SER A 1 -26.59 -15.07 17.04
N ILE A 2 -26.08 -14.39 18.06
CA ILE A 2 -24.76 -13.78 18.02
C ILE A 2 -23.75 -14.92 18.17
N VAL A 3 -22.98 -15.18 17.11
CA VAL A 3 -21.88 -16.13 17.20
C VAL A 3 -20.69 -15.39 17.81
N ILE A 4 -20.49 -15.60 19.11
CA ILE A 4 -19.27 -15.15 19.76
C ILE A 4 -18.20 -16.19 19.41
N LYS A 5 -17.35 -15.89 18.44
CA LYS A 5 -16.14 -16.68 18.22
C LYS A 5 -15.25 -16.53 19.46
N ASN A 6 -14.92 -17.65 20.09
CA ASN A 6 -13.94 -17.66 21.16
C ASN A 6 -12.56 -17.27 20.59
N TYR A 7 -12.13 -16.07 20.89
CA TYR A 7 -10.81 -15.53 20.51
C TYR A 7 -9.72 -16.10 21.45
N ASN A 8 -9.68 -17.42 21.59
CA ASN A 8 -8.62 -18.03 22.39
C ASN A 8 -7.56 -18.62 21.44
N GLN A 9 -6.41 -18.02 21.50
CA GLN A 9 -5.17 -18.37 20.77
C GLN A 9 -5.18 -18.04 19.29
N THR A 10 -4.65 -16.87 18.98
CA THR A 10 -4.06 -16.61 17.68
C THR A 10 -2.82 -17.49 17.54
N ASP A 11 -2.88 -18.51 16.71
CA ASP A 11 -1.69 -19.23 16.27
C ASP A 11 -0.87 -18.27 15.40
N TYR A 12 0.07 -17.56 16.03
CA TYR A 12 0.98 -16.69 15.32
C TYR A 12 1.94 -17.55 14.50
N LYS A 13 1.80 -17.50 13.20
CA LYS A 13 2.79 -18.08 12.29
C LYS A 13 4.01 -17.16 12.32
N LYS A 14 5.00 -17.53 13.12
CA LYS A 14 6.27 -16.77 13.16
C LYS A 14 6.93 -16.85 11.80
N THR A 15 7.15 -15.71 11.18
CA THR A 15 7.97 -15.61 9.98
C THR A 15 9.42 -15.35 10.42
N ASN A 16 10.37 -15.95 9.72
CA ASN A 16 11.79 -15.65 9.93
C ASN A 16 12.20 -14.39 9.16
N SER A 17 11.28 -13.44 9.03
CA SER A 17 11.48 -12.21 8.26
C SER A 17 11.07 -11.02 9.09
N ILE A 18 11.91 -10.00 9.11
CA ILE A 18 11.58 -8.70 9.68
C ILE A 18 10.64 -8.00 8.72
N ILE A 19 9.65 -7.31 9.24
CA ILE A 19 8.79 -6.40 8.47
C ILE A 19 9.15 -4.98 8.86
N LYS A 20 9.47 -4.14 7.88
CA LYS A 20 9.67 -2.70 8.07
C LYS A 20 8.56 -1.96 7.35
N ILE A 21 7.80 -1.16 8.11
CA ILE A 21 6.68 -0.37 7.59
C ILE A 21 7.13 1.09 7.57
N ILE A 22 7.11 1.70 6.41
CA ILE A 22 7.72 3.02 6.18
C ILE A 22 6.65 4.11 6.15
N SER A 23 6.87 5.19 6.92
CA SER A 23 6.08 6.42 6.90
C SER A 23 7.01 7.53 6.40
N PRO A 24 7.00 7.87 5.11
CA PRO A 24 8.01 8.78 4.55
C PRO A 24 7.70 10.26 4.74
N GLN A 25 6.44 10.65 4.94
CA GLN A 25 6.02 12.05 5.09
C GLN A 25 6.47 12.92 3.91
N ILE A 26 6.10 12.50 2.71
CA ILE A 26 6.39 13.24 1.47
C ILE A 26 5.16 14.08 1.13
N GLU A 27 5.39 15.34 0.76
CA GLU A 27 4.33 16.28 0.40
C GLU A 27 3.51 15.77 -0.77
N ILE A 28 2.21 16.09 -0.75
CA ILE A 28 1.29 15.66 -1.81
C ILE A 28 1.60 16.33 -3.15
N ASP A 29 2.30 17.46 -3.10
CA ASP A 29 2.68 18.22 -4.30
C ASP A 29 3.54 17.40 -5.27
N ARG A 30 4.20 16.32 -4.79
CA ARG A 30 4.95 15.40 -5.66
C ARG A 30 4.12 14.83 -6.82
N PHE A 31 2.79 14.82 -6.69
CA PHE A 31 1.90 14.37 -7.78
C PHE A 31 1.81 15.38 -8.93
N PHE A 32 2.29 16.60 -8.70
CA PHE A 32 2.23 17.70 -9.68
C PHE A 32 3.63 18.12 -10.14
N ASP A 33 4.65 17.71 -9.42
CA ASP A 33 6.05 18.07 -9.70
C ASP A 33 6.76 16.91 -10.41
N ASN A 34 7.74 17.27 -11.24
CA ASN A 34 8.61 16.30 -11.93
C ASN A 34 9.89 16.10 -11.11
N GLU A 35 9.77 15.43 -9.97
CA GLU A 35 10.93 15.07 -9.16
C GLU A 35 11.79 14.03 -9.87
N ASP A 36 13.10 14.06 -9.61
CA ASP A 36 14.01 13.03 -10.13
C ASP A 36 13.72 11.70 -9.43
N PRO A 37 13.28 10.68 -10.16
CA PRO A 37 12.99 9.39 -9.53
C PRO A 37 14.19 8.78 -8.82
N SER A 38 15.42 9.06 -9.27
CA SER A 38 16.64 8.54 -8.64
C SER A 38 16.83 9.10 -7.23
N GLU A 39 16.56 10.37 -7.04
CA GLU A 39 16.64 11.03 -5.72
C GLU A 39 15.57 10.46 -4.79
N MET A 40 14.32 10.42 -5.26
CA MET A 40 13.21 9.88 -4.48
C MET A 40 13.48 8.43 -4.03
N ILE A 41 13.92 7.58 -4.96
CA ILE A 41 14.23 6.17 -4.64
C ILE A 41 15.34 6.11 -3.58
N THR A 42 16.38 6.95 -3.73
CA THR A 42 17.51 6.97 -2.79
C THR A 42 17.06 7.39 -1.39
N GLU A 43 16.26 8.45 -1.28
CA GLU A 43 15.71 8.91 0.00
C GLU A 43 14.86 7.86 0.71
N LEU A 44 14.01 7.17 -0.06
CA LEU A 44 13.17 6.09 0.48
C LEU A 44 14.02 4.93 0.99
N ILE A 45 15.07 4.57 0.26
CA ILE A 45 16.00 3.50 0.66
C ILE A 45 16.73 3.91 1.95
N GLU A 46 17.26 5.13 2.01
CA GLU A 46 17.95 5.65 3.20
C GLU A 46 17.04 5.62 4.43
N LEU A 47 15.80 6.09 4.27
CA LEU A 47 14.81 6.05 5.34
C LEU A 47 14.56 4.61 5.81
N SER A 48 14.43 3.67 4.88
CA SER A 48 14.13 2.27 5.20
C SER A 48 15.31 1.55 5.89
N ASN A 49 16.53 2.09 5.77
CA ASN A 49 17.75 1.62 6.44
C ASN A 49 17.92 0.10 6.31
N PRO A 50 18.23 -0.42 5.10
CA PRO A 50 18.34 -1.86 4.88
C PRO A 50 19.56 -2.46 5.57
N ASN A 51 19.39 -3.64 6.19
CA ASN A 51 20.48 -4.42 6.73
C ASN A 51 20.64 -5.69 5.88
N PHE A 52 21.75 -5.82 5.18
CA PHE A 52 22.01 -6.90 4.20
C PHE A 52 21.94 -8.31 4.80
N GLU A 53 22.22 -8.43 6.10
CA GLU A 53 22.26 -9.72 6.75
C GLU A 53 20.88 -10.22 7.19
N LYS A 54 19.93 -9.32 7.34
CA LYS A 54 18.59 -9.64 7.84
C LYS A 54 17.61 -9.85 6.69
N LYS A 55 16.81 -10.91 6.76
CA LYS A 55 15.72 -11.15 5.82
C LYS A 55 14.60 -10.18 6.14
N THR A 56 14.31 -9.26 5.23
CA THR A 56 13.40 -8.13 5.52
C THR A 56 12.41 -7.90 4.37
N ILE A 57 11.16 -7.62 4.73
CA ILE A 57 10.12 -7.14 3.82
C ILE A 57 9.89 -5.66 4.14
N PHE A 58 10.17 -4.80 3.17
CA PHE A 58 9.97 -3.36 3.28
C PHE A 58 8.61 -3.01 2.66
N ILE A 59 7.80 -2.24 3.37
CA ILE A 59 6.46 -1.86 2.92
C ILE A 59 6.36 -0.34 2.86
N PHE A 60 6.23 0.19 1.66
CA PHE A 60 6.10 1.62 1.36
C PHE A 60 4.64 1.95 1.01
N PRO A 61 4.24 3.24 1.15
CA PRO A 61 2.86 3.64 0.90
C PRO A 61 2.43 3.59 -0.57
N GLU A 62 1.17 3.91 -0.79
CA GLU A 62 0.54 4.09 -2.10
C GLU A 62 1.17 5.27 -2.85
N GLY A 63 1.34 5.09 -4.17
CA GLY A 63 1.74 6.16 -5.09
C GLY A 63 3.03 6.85 -4.67
N ILE A 64 4.01 6.08 -4.19
CA ILE A 64 5.21 6.68 -3.60
C ILE A 64 6.20 7.15 -4.68
N LEU A 65 6.15 6.56 -5.86
CA LEU A 65 6.95 6.95 -7.02
C LEU A 65 6.00 7.49 -8.10
N THR A 66 5.80 8.81 -8.13
CA THR A 66 4.78 9.45 -8.98
C THR A 66 5.28 9.79 -10.37
N SER A 67 6.59 10.01 -10.52
CA SER A 67 7.19 10.47 -11.78
C SER A 67 7.56 9.34 -12.74
N ILE A 68 7.31 8.07 -12.35
CA ILE A 68 7.57 6.91 -13.22
C ILE A 68 6.46 5.88 -13.12
N TYR A 69 6.36 5.06 -14.15
CA TYR A 69 5.50 3.88 -14.16
C TYR A 69 6.32 2.63 -13.78
N LEU A 70 5.60 1.59 -13.36
CA LEU A 70 6.21 0.30 -13.00
C LEU A 70 7.14 -0.24 -14.09
N GLU A 71 6.75 -0.05 -15.35
CA GLU A 71 7.51 -0.51 -16.52
C GLU A 71 8.89 0.15 -16.64
N ASP A 72 9.03 1.35 -16.06
CA ASP A 72 10.28 2.10 -16.05
C ASP A 72 11.21 1.75 -14.89
N LEU A 73 10.69 1.04 -13.89
CA LEU A 73 11.40 0.78 -12.62
C LEU A 73 12.75 0.07 -12.85
N LYS A 74 12.82 -0.76 -13.87
CA LYS A 74 14.05 -1.46 -14.29
C LYS A 74 15.22 -0.51 -14.60
N LYS A 75 14.95 0.71 -15.02
CA LYS A 75 15.98 1.73 -15.30
C LYS A 75 16.78 2.06 -14.02
N TYR A 76 16.16 1.88 -12.86
CA TYR A 76 16.74 2.20 -11.55
C TYR A 76 17.29 0.97 -10.83
N LYS A 77 17.40 -0.17 -11.52
CA LYS A 77 17.89 -1.45 -10.97
C LYS A 77 19.19 -1.29 -10.18
N LYS A 78 20.13 -0.47 -10.67
CA LYS A 78 21.41 -0.26 -10.00
C LYS A 78 21.25 0.31 -8.59
N ILE A 79 20.33 1.27 -8.42
CA ILE A 79 20.08 1.89 -7.12
C ILE A 79 19.55 0.83 -6.14
N PHE A 80 18.58 0.04 -6.58
CA PHE A 80 18.02 -1.04 -5.76
C PHE A 80 19.08 -2.10 -5.42
N SER A 81 19.84 -2.60 -6.41
CA SER A 81 20.78 -3.71 -6.21
C SER A 81 21.99 -3.31 -5.36
N ASN A 82 22.34 -2.03 -5.32
CA ASN A 82 23.45 -1.54 -4.47
C ASN A 82 23.03 -1.43 -3.00
N ASN A 83 21.74 -1.29 -2.74
CA ASN A 83 21.22 -0.97 -1.40
C ASN A 83 20.39 -2.09 -0.77
N TYR A 84 19.91 -3.05 -1.58
CA TYR A 84 19.15 -4.19 -1.09
C TYR A 84 19.86 -5.51 -1.42
N SER A 85 19.67 -6.51 -0.59
CA SER A 85 20.24 -7.86 -0.78
C SER A 85 19.18 -8.84 -1.32
N SER A 86 19.60 -10.05 -1.66
CA SER A 86 18.68 -11.13 -2.09
C SER A 86 17.71 -11.53 -0.98
N LYS A 87 18.02 -11.21 0.28
CA LYS A 87 17.19 -11.48 1.46
C LYS A 87 16.00 -10.51 1.56
N HIS A 88 15.99 -9.42 0.76
CA HIS A 88 15.00 -8.34 0.85
C HIS A 88 13.90 -8.49 -0.18
N LYS A 89 12.69 -8.13 0.21
CA LYS A 89 11.54 -7.93 -0.67
C LYS A 89 11.00 -6.53 -0.40
N ILE A 90 10.60 -5.85 -1.46
CA ILE A 90 10.13 -4.47 -1.38
C ILE A 90 8.69 -4.44 -1.90
N ILE A 91 7.76 -3.95 -1.09
CA ILE A 91 6.36 -3.73 -1.45
C ILE A 91 6.16 -2.22 -1.55
N LEU A 92 5.61 -1.76 -2.67
CA LEU A 92 5.37 -0.32 -2.86
C LEU A 92 4.18 -0.05 -3.76
N GLY A 93 3.61 1.14 -3.64
CA GLY A 93 2.54 1.63 -4.50
C GLY A 93 3.12 2.41 -5.67
N ILE A 94 2.71 2.08 -6.89
CA ILE A 94 3.20 2.71 -8.12
C ILE A 94 2.14 2.57 -9.21
N SER A 95 2.08 3.54 -10.13
CA SER A 95 1.22 3.42 -11.32
C SER A 95 1.82 2.41 -12.31
N SER A 96 0.98 1.59 -12.93
CA SER A 96 1.41 0.64 -13.97
C SER A 96 0.58 0.82 -15.24
N ILE A 97 1.12 0.39 -16.36
CA ILE A 97 0.43 0.45 -17.69
C ILE A 97 0.31 -0.97 -18.24
N GLU A 98 -0.92 -1.38 -18.52
CA GLU A 98 -1.20 -2.65 -19.19
C GLU A 98 -2.24 -2.42 -20.29
N ASN A 99 -1.95 -2.81 -21.52
CA ASN A 99 -2.86 -2.68 -22.67
C ASN A 99 -3.45 -1.26 -22.80
N SER A 100 -2.59 -0.25 -22.68
CA SER A 100 -2.94 1.18 -22.76
C SER A 100 -3.88 1.67 -21.65
N LYS A 101 -4.03 0.88 -20.58
CA LYS A 101 -4.77 1.26 -19.37
C LYS A 101 -3.80 1.53 -18.23
N ILE A 102 -4.11 2.53 -17.43
CA ILE A 102 -3.30 2.90 -16.26
C ILE A 102 -3.97 2.36 -15.00
N PHE A 103 -3.18 1.71 -14.15
CA PHE A 103 -3.66 1.13 -12.89
C PHE A 103 -2.89 1.71 -11.71
N ASN A 104 -3.59 1.86 -10.60
CA ASN A 104 -2.99 2.11 -9.27
C ASN A 104 -2.62 0.74 -8.71
N SER A 105 -1.32 0.49 -8.52
CA SER A 105 -0.83 -0.87 -8.24
C SER A 105 -0.03 -0.96 -6.95
N LEU A 106 -0.21 -2.08 -6.26
CA LEU A 106 0.69 -2.55 -5.21
C LEU A 106 1.57 -3.62 -5.84
N VAL A 107 2.89 -3.43 -5.76
CA VAL A 107 3.83 -4.38 -6.36
C VAL A 107 4.82 -4.90 -5.33
N VAL A 108 5.25 -6.14 -5.54
CA VAL A 108 6.35 -6.75 -4.79
C VAL A 108 7.52 -6.88 -5.76
N ILE A 109 8.66 -6.34 -5.38
CA ILE A 109 9.87 -6.44 -6.20
C ILE A 109 11.04 -7.01 -5.39
N ASP A 110 12.03 -7.54 -6.12
CA ASP A 110 13.31 -7.94 -5.55
C ASP A 110 14.36 -6.82 -5.69
N LYS A 111 15.57 -7.07 -5.23
CA LYS A 111 16.70 -6.12 -5.30
C LYS A 111 17.09 -5.72 -6.74
N ASN A 112 16.66 -6.46 -7.74
CA ASN A 112 16.95 -6.17 -9.14
C ASN A 112 15.76 -5.48 -9.85
N ALA A 113 14.79 -5.01 -9.07
CA ALA A 113 13.53 -4.46 -9.56
C ALA A 113 12.76 -5.44 -10.47
N ASN A 114 12.92 -6.75 -10.22
CA ASN A 114 12.07 -7.76 -10.86
C ASN A 114 10.74 -7.82 -10.12
N ILE A 115 9.64 -7.80 -10.87
CA ILE A 115 8.30 -7.89 -10.30
C ILE A 115 8.04 -9.35 -9.89
N LEU A 116 7.77 -9.58 -8.62
CA LEU A 116 7.47 -10.89 -8.06
C LEU A 116 5.97 -11.12 -7.93
N ALA A 117 5.21 -10.04 -7.67
CA ALA A 117 3.76 -10.06 -7.57
C ALA A 117 3.21 -8.65 -7.81
N GLN A 118 1.97 -8.57 -8.27
CA GLN A 118 1.31 -7.29 -8.55
C GLN A 118 -0.18 -7.42 -8.27
N TYR A 119 -0.75 -6.38 -7.68
CA TYR A 119 -2.19 -6.22 -7.49
C TYR A 119 -2.59 -4.85 -8.03
N ASN A 120 -3.53 -4.82 -8.94
CA ASN A 120 -4.11 -3.59 -9.49
C ASN A 120 -5.39 -3.27 -8.69
N LYS A 121 -5.49 -2.06 -8.16
CA LYS A 121 -6.60 -1.61 -7.32
C LYS A 121 -7.95 -1.93 -7.98
N ASN A 122 -8.79 -2.66 -7.26
CA ASN A 122 -10.06 -3.13 -7.78
C ASN A 122 -11.19 -2.11 -7.53
N ASN A 123 -11.20 -1.48 -6.36
CA ASN A 123 -12.24 -0.52 -5.99
C ASN A 123 -11.69 0.91 -6.04
N LEU A 124 -11.96 1.61 -7.14
CA LEU A 124 -11.50 2.98 -7.35
C LEU A 124 -12.38 3.99 -6.61
N VAL A 125 -11.78 5.13 -6.25
CA VAL A 125 -12.49 6.25 -5.61
C VAL A 125 -13.21 7.07 -6.68
N PRO A 126 -14.55 7.12 -6.66
CA PRO A 126 -15.29 7.94 -7.63
C PRO A 126 -14.88 9.42 -7.51
N PHE A 127 -14.78 10.08 -8.65
CA PHE A 127 -14.39 11.50 -8.80
C PHE A 127 -12.93 11.79 -8.38
N GLY A 128 -12.29 10.88 -7.66
CA GLY A 128 -10.87 10.97 -7.33
C GLY A 128 -10.01 10.26 -8.38
N GLU A 129 -10.18 8.97 -8.51
CA GLU A 129 -9.37 8.14 -9.41
C GLU A 129 -10.00 7.93 -10.78
N PHE A 130 -11.31 8.09 -10.90
CA PHE A 130 -12.01 8.04 -12.19
C PHE A 130 -13.23 8.96 -12.17
N LEU A 131 -13.67 9.36 -13.35
CA LEU A 131 -14.92 10.12 -13.53
C LEU A 131 -16.00 9.17 -14.03
N PRO A 132 -17.04 8.90 -13.24
CA PRO A 132 -18.20 8.18 -13.78
C PRO A 132 -18.77 8.96 -14.96
N PHE A 133 -19.06 8.28 -16.06
CA PHE A 133 -19.59 8.92 -17.28
C PHE A 133 -18.71 10.08 -17.78
N GLU A 134 -17.38 9.87 -17.83
CA GLU A 134 -16.38 10.90 -18.16
C GLU A 134 -16.72 11.70 -19.43
N SER A 135 -17.16 11.00 -20.49
CA SER A 135 -17.53 11.62 -21.77
C SER A 135 -18.75 12.56 -21.64
N PHE A 136 -19.65 12.28 -20.73
CA PHE A 136 -20.84 13.12 -20.49
C PHE A 136 -20.49 14.30 -19.57
N LEU A 137 -19.80 14.06 -18.48
CA LEU A 137 -19.51 15.09 -17.46
C LEU A 137 -18.48 16.13 -17.97
N SER A 138 -17.54 15.72 -18.82
CA SER A 138 -16.56 16.64 -19.40
C SER A 138 -17.23 17.73 -20.26
N ASN A 139 -18.34 17.40 -20.92
CA ASN A 139 -19.12 18.37 -21.70
C ASN A 139 -19.77 19.46 -20.84
N PHE A 140 -19.93 19.21 -19.53
CA PHE A 140 -20.47 20.17 -18.58
C PHE A 140 -19.38 20.87 -17.76
N GLY A 141 -18.10 20.70 -18.16
CA GLY A 141 -16.97 21.33 -17.48
C GLY A 141 -16.61 20.72 -16.13
N ILE A 142 -17.19 19.57 -15.79
CA ILE A 142 -16.87 18.87 -14.53
C ILE A 142 -15.56 18.09 -14.75
N LYS A 143 -14.55 18.47 -13.98
CA LYS A 143 -13.22 17.84 -14.03
C LYS A 143 -13.01 16.98 -12.77
N LYS A 144 -12.05 16.07 -12.86
CA LYS A 144 -11.59 15.30 -11.71
C LYS A 144 -11.22 16.22 -10.54
N ILE A 145 -11.54 15.80 -9.34
CA ILE A 145 -11.20 16.54 -8.11
C ILE A 145 -9.68 16.50 -7.89
N THR A 146 -9.05 15.39 -8.23
CA THR A 146 -7.59 15.22 -8.14
C THR A 146 -6.95 15.60 -9.49
N ALA A 147 -6.45 16.82 -9.61
CA ALA A 147 -5.70 17.24 -10.79
C ALA A 147 -4.36 16.46 -10.87
N GLY A 148 -3.92 16.19 -12.08
CA GLY A 148 -2.61 15.55 -12.32
C GLY A 148 -2.65 14.04 -12.56
N TYR A 149 -3.72 13.35 -12.24
CA TYR A 149 -3.86 11.92 -12.52
C TYR A 149 -4.61 11.65 -13.82
N HIS A 150 -4.07 10.75 -14.62
CA HIS A 150 -4.88 10.08 -15.63
C HIS A 150 -5.96 9.24 -14.93
N SER A 151 -7.09 9.00 -15.61
CA SER A 151 -8.11 8.12 -15.05
C SER A 151 -7.55 6.70 -14.91
N PHE A 152 -7.59 6.17 -13.71
CA PHE A 152 -7.20 4.78 -13.45
C PHE A 152 -8.28 3.83 -13.95
N SER A 153 -7.85 2.66 -14.37
CA SER A 153 -8.73 1.54 -14.70
C SER A 153 -8.86 0.60 -13.50
N GLU A 154 -10.02 -0.01 -13.35
CA GLU A 154 -10.24 -0.99 -12.28
C GLU A 154 -9.45 -2.27 -12.58
N GLY A 155 -8.80 -2.80 -11.56
CA GLY A 155 -8.21 -4.14 -11.58
C GLY A 155 -9.32 -5.20 -11.67
N ILE A 156 -8.96 -6.42 -12.09
CA ILE A 156 -9.95 -7.46 -12.35
C ILE A 156 -10.56 -7.97 -11.04
N ASN A 157 -9.75 -8.56 -10.17
CA ASN A 157 -10.20 -9.08 -8.88
C ASN A 157 -9.06 -8.99 -7.86
N ARG A 158 -9.43 -8.79 -6.60
CA ARG A 158 -8.46 -8.88 -5.51
C ARG A 158 -8.08 -10.34 -5.30
N GLN A 159 -6.78 -10.60 -5.30
CA GLN A 159 -6.20 -11.92 -5.10
C GLN A 159 -5.21 -11.87 -3.94
N VAL A 160 -5.10 -12.97 -3.22
CA VAL A 160 -4.07 -13.14 -2.19
C VAL A 160 -2.72 -13.23 -2.89
N LEU A 161 -1.77 -12.40 -2.48
CA LEU A 161 -0.41 -12.44 -3.01
C LEU A 161 0.48 -13.30 -2.12
N ASN A 162 1.48 -13.95 -2.73
CA ASN A 162 2.40 -14.84 -2.02
C ASN A 162 3.84 -14.36 -2.20
N ILE A 163 4.55 -14.21 -1.08
CA ILE A 163 5.98 -13.89 -1.06
C ILE A 163 6.69 -14.93 -0.18
N ASN A 164 7.42 -15.86 -0.79
CA ASN A 164 8.22 -16.85 -0.04
C ASN A 164 7.38 -17.59 1.02
N ASN A 165 6.19 -18.08 0.63
CA ASN A 165 5.24 -18.80 1.48
C ASN A 165 4.55 -17.93 2.53
N ILE A 166 4.68 -16.61 2.44
CA ILE A 166 3.90 -15.67 3.25
C ILE A 166 2.79 -15.13 2.34
N LYS A 167 1.56 -15.36 2.73
CA LYS A 167 0.37 -14.95 1.97
C LYS A 167 -0.24 -13.69 2.58
N PHE A 168 -0.55 -12.71 1.76
CA PHE A 168 -1.20 -11.51 2.27
C PHE A 168 -2.30 -11.02 1.34
N LEU A 169 -3.31 -10.39 1.93
CA LEU A 169 -4.41 -9.75 1.20
C LEU A 169 -4.04 -8.29 0.94
N PRO A 170 -3.85 -7.88 -0.33
CA PRO A 170 -3.47 -6.49 -0.63
C PRO A 170 -4.68 -5.57 -0.64
N LEU A 171 -4.54 -4.39 -0.06
CA LEU A 171 -5.52 -3.30 -0.11
C LEU A 171 -4.81 -1.99 -0.42
N ILE A 172 -5.38 -1.23 -1.34
CA ILE A 172 -4.86 0.10 -1.68
C ILE A 172 -5.87 1.15 -1.20
N CYS A 173 -5.42 1.99 -0.23
CA CYS A 173 -6.13 3.18 0.24
C CYS A 173 -7.58 2.89 0.65
N TYR A 174 -8.52 3.48 -0.05
CA TYR A 174 -9.97 3.47 0.20
C TYR A 174 -10.57 2.05 0.25
N GLU A 175 -9.90 1.06 -0.32
CA GLU A 175 -10.40 -0.33 -0.29
C GLU A 175 -10.60 -0.86 1.12
N ILE A 176 -9.92 -0.28 2.11
CA ILE A 176 -10.03 -0.64 3.53
C ILE A 176 -11.43 -0.42 4.10
N ILE A 177 -12.25 0.45 3.48
CA ILE A 177 -13.57 0.78 4.03
C ILE A 177 -14.63 -0.30 3.81
N TYR A 178 -14.42 -1.20 2.84
CA TYR A 178 -15.43 -2.18 2.43
C TYR A 178 -15.52 -3.36 3.39
N SER A 179 -16.49 -3.31 4.32
CA SER A 179 -16.78 -4.36 5.29
C SER A 179 -17.35 -5.61 4.61
N GLY A 180 -16.87 -6.78 5.00
CA GLY A 180 -17.39 -8.08 4.52
C GLY A 180 -17.11 -8.38 3.05
N GLN A 181 -16.25 -7.59 2.39
CA GLN A 181 -16.02 -7.74 0.95
C GLN A 181 -14.53 -7.82 0.57
N LEU A 182 -13.66 -7.96 1.56
CA LEU A 182 -12.22 -7.94 1.29
C LEU A 182 -11.74 -9.22 0.63
N ASN A 183 -12.22 -10.37 1.08
CA ASN A 183 -11.76 -11.69 0.64
C ASN A 183 -12.90 -12.49 0.01
N LYS A 184 -13.37 -12.03 -1.15
CA LYS A 184 -14.48 -12.69 -1.87
C LYS A 184 -14.14 -14.09 -2.40
N SER A 185 -12.85 -14.35 -2.61
CA SER A 185 -12.39 -15.68 -3.06
C SER A 185 -12.32 -16.70 -1.93
N HIS A 186 -12.41 -16.25 -0.67
CA HIS A 186 -12.26 -17.10 0.52
C HIS A 186 -10.90 -17.84 0.57
N GLU A 187 -9.89 -17.31 -0.11
CA GLU A 187 -8.53 -17.85 -0.04
C GLU A 187 -7.93 -17.57 1.34
N ASP A 188 -7.18 -18.53 1.88
CA ASP A 188 -6.50 -18.32 3.16
C ASP A 188 -5.28 -17.41 2.98
N PHE A 189 -5.07 -16.52 3.95
CA PHE A 189 -3.94 -15.60 3.99
C PHE A 189 -3.47 -15.36 5.43
N ASP A 190 -2.24 -14.93 5.57
CA ASP A 190 -1.60 -14.76 6.88
C ASP A 190 -1.94 -13.39 7.49
N PHE A 191 -1.93 -12.31 6.70
CA PHE A 191 -2.22 -10.95 7.17
C PHE A 191 -2.69 -10.05 6.02
N ILE A 192 -3.14 -8.85 6.38
CA ILE A 192 -3.58 -7.82 5.43
C ILE A 192 -2.45 -6.78 5.29
N ILE A 193 -2.16 -6.35 4.07
CA ILE A 193 -1.32 -5.17 3.82
C ILE A 193 -2.18 -4.09 3.20
N ASN A 194 -2.26 -2.93 3.88
CA ASN A 194 -2.93 -1.74 3.36
C ASN A 194 -1.89 -0.65 3.11
N ILE A 195 -1.72 -0.24 1.86
CA ILE A 195 -0.89 0.92 1.50
C ILE A 195 -1.81 2.09 1.17
N SER A 196 -1.44 3.30 1.61
CA SER A 196 -2.35 4.46 1.50
C SER A 196 -1.62 5.78 1.31
N GLU A 197 -2.28 6.71 0.61
CA GLU A 197 -1.93 8.12 0.57
C GLU A 197 -3.08 8.91 1.21
N ASP A 198 -2.91 9.36 2.44
CA ASP A 198 -3.95 10.05 3.18
C ASP A 198 -3.87 11.57 3.04
N GLY A 199 -2.86 12.10 2.36
CA GLY A 199 -2.70 13.54 2.12
C GLY A 199 -3.87 14.19 1.39
N TRP A 200 -4.61 13.40 0.61
CA TRP A 200 -5.82 13.87 -0.10
C TRP A 200 -6.91 14.37 0.84
N PHE A 201 -6.92 13.91 2.09
CA PHE A 201 -7.89 14.36 3.10
C PHE A 201 -7.54 15.73 3.69
N GLY A 202 -6.32 16.25 3.43
CA GLY A 202 -5.85 17.51 3.98
C GLY A 202 -5.89 17.55 5.51
N ASN A 203 -5.99 18.76 6.05
CA ASN A 203 -6.07 18.96 7.51
C ASN A 203 -7.52 18.77 7.99
N SER A 204 -7.98 17.52 7.96
CA SER A 204 -9.34 17.15 8.36
C SER A 204 -9.32 15.94 9.28
N ILE A 205 -10.49 15.50 9.73
CA ILE A 205 -10.66 14.27 10.48
C ILE A 205 -10.52 13.02 9.59
N GLY A 206 -10.48 13.21 8.27
CA GLY A 206 -10.45 12.13 7.27
C GLY A 206 -9.40 11.05 7.51
N PRO A 207 -8.11 11.40 7.70
CA PRO A 207 -7.08 10.39 7.96
C PRO A 207 -7.37 9.51 9.17
N TYR A 208 -7.91 10.07 10.24
CA TYR A 208 -8.25 9.32 11.46
C TYR A 208 -9.42 8.37 11.22
N GLN A 209 -10.45 8.85 10.52
CA GLN A 209 -11.61 8.02 10.14
C GLN A 209 -11.16 6.88 9.23
N HIS A 210 -10.32 7.20 8.24
CA HIS A 210 -9.78 6.22 7.30
C HIS A 210 -8.95 5.15 8.05
N PHE A 211 -8.09 5.59 8.97
CA PHE A 211 -7.30 4.69 9.83
C PHE A 211 -8.18 3.77 10.68
N SER A 212 -9.29 4.29 11.22
CA SER A 212 -10.21 3.50 12.06
C SER A 212 -10.75 2.26 11.32
N HIS A 213 -10.95 2.36 10.00
CA HIS A 213 -11.38 1.20 9.20
C HIS A 213 -10.34 0.08 9.22
N SER A 214 -9.04 0.40 9.34
CA SER A 214 -7.99 -0.62 9.45
C SER A 214 -8.19 -1.48 10.69
N ILE A 215 -8.54 -0.84 11.82
CA ILE A 215 -8.82 -1.55 13.08
C ILE A 215 -10.02 -2.51 12.88
N PHE A 216 -11.11 -1.99 12.29
CA PHE A 216 -12.31 -2.80 12.06
C PHE A 216 -12.02 -3.98 11.11
N ARG A 217 -11.21 -3.77 10.07
CA ARG A 217 -10.87 -4.86 9.14
C ARG A 217 -10.01 -5.92 9.78
N ALA A 218 -9.07 -5.55 10.65
CA ALA A 218 -8.26 -6.51 11.40
C ALA A 218 -9.16 -7.43 12.24
N ILE A 219 -10.11 -6.83 12.97
CA ILE A 219 -11.09 -7.55 13.81
C ILE A 219 -12.00 -8.44 12.94
N GLU A 220 -12.55 -7.87 11.89
CA GLU A 220 -13.54 -8.53 11.03
C GLU A 220 -12.99 -9.78 10.34
N GLU A 221 -11.76 -9.66 9.83
CA GLU A 221 -11.08 -10.78 9.16
C GLU A 221 -10.38 -11.71 10.15
N GLY A 222 -10.18 -11.28 11.42
CA GLY A 222 -9.44 -12.04 12.43
C GLY A 222 -7.97 -12.19 12.03
N LYS A 223 -7.40 -11.17 11.38
CA LYS A 223 -6.03 -11.21 10.83
C LYS A 223 -5.27 -9.94 11.22
N ASN A 224 -3.97 -10.08 11.43
CA ASN A 224 -3.11 -8.92 11.63
C ASN A 224 -3.15 -8.02 10.39
N LEU A 225 -3.04 -6.71 10.61
CA LEU A 225 -3.06 -5.72 9.54
C LEU A 225 -1.83 -4.82 9.63
N ILE A 226 -1.14 -4.71 8.52
CA ILE A 226 0.03 -3.87 8.33
C ILE A 226 -0.37 -2.71 7.43
N ARG A 227 -0.30 -1.48 7.97
CA ARG A 227 -0.65 -0.29 7.21
C ARG A 227 0.57 0.60 7.03
N SER A 228 0.92 0.90 5.79
CA SER A 228 1.92 1.89 5.43
C SER A 228 1.18 3.06 4.77
N ALA A 229 1.22 4.23 5.40
CA ALA A 229 0.48 5.40 4.91
C ALA A 229 1.41 6.61 4.81
N ASN A 230 1.35 7.29 3.67
CA ASN A 230 1.95 8.62 3.54
C ASN A 230 0.90 9.65 4.02
N ASN A 231 1.32 10.59 4.84
CA ASN A 231 0.44 11.64 5.40
C ASN A 231 -0.76 11.08 6.16
N GLY A 232 -0.63 9.84 6.65
CA GLY A 232 -1.64 9.12 7.43
C GLY A 232 -0.99 8.28 8.51
N THR A 233 -1.80 7.67 9.38
CA THR A 233 -1.27 6.81 10.44
C THR A 233 -0.72 5.51 9.84
N THR A 234 0.57 5.27 10.01
CA THR A 234 1.25 4.02 9.70
C THR A 234 1.20 3.14 10.95
N ALA A 235 0.83 1.86 10.82
CA ALA A 235 0.59 1.03 12.01
C ALA A 235 0.72 -0.46 11.74
N PHE A 236 1.01 -1.19 12.82
CA PHE A 236 0.81 -2.63 12.93
C PHE A 236 -0.34 -2.87 13.91
N ILE A 237 -1.39 -3.53 13.45
CA ILE A 237 -2.62 -3.80 14.21
C ILE A 237 -2.78 -5.32 14.28
N ASP A 238 -3.04 -5.85 15.48
CA ASP A 238 -3.25 -7.29 15.63
C ASP A 238 -4.68 -7.69 15.24
N SER A 239 -4.93 -9.00 15.19
CA SER A 239 -6.22 -9.58 14.80
C SER A 239 -7.37 -9.24 15.75
N THR A 240 -7.08 -8.68 16.93
CA THR A 240 -8.10 -8.23 17.89
C THR A 240 -8.38 -6.73 17.75
N GLY A 241 -7.65 -6.04 16.88
CA GLY A 241 -7.78 -4.59 16.66
C GLY A 241 -6.89 -3.75 17.55
N GLN A 242 -6.00 -4.38 18.33
CA GLN A 242 -5.05 -3.63 19.17
C GLN A 242 -3.93 -3.06 18.29
N ILE A 243 -3.68 -1.76 18.43
CA ILE A 243 -2.56 -1.09 17.79
C ILE A 243 -1.29 -1.48 18.57
N ILE A 244 -0.44 -2.30 17.95
CA ILE A 244 0.80 -2.78 18.57
C ILE A 244 1.88 -1.71 18.44
N ASN A 245 1.95 -1.05 17.29
CA ASN A 245 2.89 0.05 17.05
C ASN A 245 2.31 0.99 16.01
N SER A 246 2.60 2.28 16.14
CA SER A 246 2.12 3.28 15.15
C SER A 246 3.05 4.48 15.05
N ILE A 247 2.98 5.13 13.88
CA ILE A 247 3.59 6.43 13.60
C ILE A 247 2.44 7.35 13.16
N GLU A 248 2.34 8.49 13.83
CA GLU A 248 1.29 9.48 13.57
C GLU A 248 1.41 10.08 12.16
N SER A 249 0.30 10.61 11.67
CA SER A 249 0.19 11.15 10.31
C SER A 249 1.15 12.30 9.97
N THR A 250 1.71 12.94 11.01
CA THR A 250 2.64 14.07 10.85
C THR A 250 4.10 13.68 11.11
N GLN A 251 4.38 12.38 11.24
CA GLN A 251 5.71 11.91 11.62
C GLN A 251 6.33 11.00 10.55
N LYS A 252 7.60 11.29 10.26
CA LYS A 252 8.43 10.44 9.40
C LYS A 252 9.11 9.36 10.25
N GLY A 253 9.11 8.11 9.77
CA GLY A 253 9.77 7.04 10.51
C GLY A 253 9.56 5.65 9.93
N VAL A 254 10.01 4.64 10.68
CA VAL A 254 9.92 3.23 10.32
C VAL A 254 9.49 2.42 11.54
N ILE A 255 8.46 1.58 11.39
CA ILE A 255 8.10 0.55 12.37
C ILE A 255 8.84 -0.72 11.96
N GLU A 256 9.55 -1.35 12.92
CA GLU A 256 10.19 -2.65 12.72
C GLU A 256 9.47 -3.68 13.57
N UNK A 257 9.04 -4.62 13.00
CA UNK A 257 8.31 -5.62 13.63
C UNK A 257 8.97 -6.92 13.33
N UNK A 258 9.13 -7.82 14.10
CA UNK A 258 9.63 -9.08 13.90
C UNK A 258 8.64 -10.07 14.01
#